data_c3d9d882d6a513dd5bad08e6072078a6
#
_entry.id   c3d9d882d6a513dd5bad08e6072078a6
#
_cell.length_a   1.000
_cell.length_b   1.000
_cell.length_c   1.000
_cell.angle_alpha   90.00
_cell.angle_beta   90.00
_cell.angle_gamma   90.00
#
_symmetry.space_group_name_H-M   'P 1'
#
loop_
_entity.id
_entity.type
_entity.pdbx_description
1 polymer ?
#
loop_
_entity_poly.entity_id
_entity_poly.type
_entity_poly.pdbx_seq_one_letter_code
_entity_poly.pdbx_strand_id
1 'polypeptide(L)'
;RACKYYPPHGTTGADFGYPFEEFIKNGVFEAMSDCGVVLCTHGEEHGLEAEDYFDRNKNAEEIFYQERLPRAIEAMPDLKIVAEHLTTKTGVDLVKQAGANMGATITPQHLLYTVGHLLKGCQYHLYCLPLLKFEEDRAALREAATASDNTQFFAGTDSAPHTQKATDCGCAAGCFTGGIAPQLYAQAFEESGIDLSQPDGQERLKRFLSHNGPNWYGIALSQESFTLIKTPQEVVKLDVPGEGQVTPLPLGLGQSHIEWSIKL
;
A
#
# COMPACT_ATOMS: atom_id res chain seq x y z
N ARG A 1 18.38 1.58 7.48
CA ARG A 1 17.32 1.44 8.50
C ARG A 1 16.32 0.35 8.18
N ALA A 2 16.08 0.03 6.90
CA ALA A 2 15.17 -0.99 6.47
C ALA A 2 15.69 -1.72 5.24
N CYS A 3 15.28 -2.98 5.07
CA CYS A 3 15.50 -3.77 3.86
C CYS A 3 14.15 -4.24 3.32
N LYS A 4 14.01 -4.23 1.99
CA LYS A 4 12.79 -4.70 1.32
C LYS A 4 12.98 -6.14 0.86
N TYR A 5 11.99 -6.96 1.19
CA TYR A 5 11.79 -8.29 0.62
C TYR A 5 10.80 -8.23 -0.54
N TYR A 6 11.15 -8.88 -1.64
CA TYR A 6 10.25 -9.25 -2.73
C TYR A 6 10.29 -10.77 -2.93
N PRO A 7 9.14 -11.42 -3.15
CA PRO A 7 9.13 -12.82 -3.57
C PRO A 7 9.76 -12.96 -4.98
N PRO A 8 10.23 -14.15 -5.34
CA PRO A 8 10.69 -14.42 -6.70
C PRO A 8 9.63 -13.99 -7.73
N HIS A 9 10.05 -13.23 -8.73
CA HIS A 9 9.17 -12.64 -9.77
C HIS A 9 8.06 -11.69 -9.26
N GLY A 10 8.09 -11.24 -8.00
CA GLY A 10 7.10 -10.35 -7.42
C GLY A 10 7.15 -8.90 -7.91
N THR A 11 8.21 -8.51 -8.63
CA THR A 11 8.37 -7.19 -9.24
C THR A 11 9.41 -7.25 -10.37
N THR A 12 9.53 -6.18 -11.14
CA THR A 12 10.57 -6.04 -12.17
C THR A 12 11.96 -6.21 -11.56
N GLY A 13 12.78 -7.10 -12.11
CA GLY A 13 14.14 -7.39 -11.64
C GLY A 13 14.22 -8.29 -10.40
N ALA A 14 13.14 -8.92 -9.97
CA ALA A 14 13.11 -9.87 -8.86
C ALA A 14 13.28 -11.33 -9.28
N ASP A 15 13.76 -11.59 -10.49
CA ASP A 15 13.97 -12.95 -11.02
C ASP A 15 14.95 -13.77 -10.18
N PHE A 16 15.86 -13.10 -9.47
CA PHE A 16 16.84 -13.70 -8.55
C PHE A 16 16.39 -13.70 -7.08
N GLY A 17 15.13 -13.34 -6.81
CA GLY A 17 14.55 -13.37 -5.47
C GLY A 17 14.59 -14.79 -4.89
N TYR A 18 14.74 -14.88 -3.57
CA TYR A 18 14.67 -16.15 -2.84
C TYR A 18 13.32 -16.29 -2.15
N PRO A 19 12.82 -17.53 -1.96
CA PRO A 19 11.67 -17.80 -1.11
C PRO A 19 11.86 -17.22 0.30
N PHE A 20 10.78 -16.75 0.91
CA PHE A 20 10.81 -16.06 2.21
C PHE A 20 11.48 -16.90 3.31
N GLU A 21 11.20 -18.19 3.34
CA GLU A 21 11.75 -19.13 4.32
C GLU A 21 13.27 -19.29 4.26
N GLU A 22 13.90 -19.02 3.13
CA GLU A 22 15.36 -19.11 3.02
C GLU A 22 16.05 -18.02 3.85
N PHE A 23 15.43 -16.85 4.02
CA PHE A 23 15.95 -15.77 4.87
C PHE A 23 15.81 -16.05 6.37
N ILE A 24 14.84 -16.88 6.75
CA ILE A 24 14.73 -17.43 8.11
C ILE A 24 15.87 -18.43 8.36
N LYS A 25 16.03 -19.40 7.45
CA LYS A 25 17.00 -20.51 7.59
C LYS A 25 18.45 -20.06 7.55
N ASN A 26 18.78 -19.07 6.73
CA ASN A 26 20.17 -18.59 6.56
C ASN A 26 20.58 -17.51 7.58
N GLY A 27 19.70 -17.13 8.51
CA GLY A 27 19.99 -16.18 9.59
C GLY A 27 19.95 -14.71 9.18
N VAL A 28 19.50 -14.35 7.97
CA VAL A 28 19.42 -12.94 7.54
C VAL A 28 18.41 -12.17 8.38
N PHE A 29 17.24 -12.72 8.63
CA PHE A 29 16.22 -12.05 9.45
C PHE A 29 16.62 -11.96 10.93
N GLU A 30 17.35 -12.96 11.45
CA GLU A 30 17.95 -12.88 12.78
C GLU A 30 18.97 -11.73 12.88
N ALA A 31 19.88 -11.63 11.91
CA ALA A 31 20.84 -10.53 11.85
C ALA A 31 20.17 -9.16 11.69
N MET A 32 19.06 -9.06 10.95
CA MET A 32 18.27 -7.82 10.85
C MET A 32 17.65 -7.45 12.20
N SER A 33 17.10 -8.42 12.93
CA SER A 33 16.57 -8.21 14.28
C SER A 33 17.65 -7.70 15.24
N ASP A 34 18.79 -8.36 15.29
CA ASP A 34 19.93 -7.99 16.15
C ASP A 34 20.47 -6.58 15.84
N CYS A 35 20.46 -6.19 14.58
CA CYS A 35 20.93 -4.88 14.13
C CYS A 35 19.85 -3.78 14.16
N GLY A 36 18.61 -4.10 14.54
CA GLY A 36 17.48 -3.16 14.51
C GLY A 36 17.11 -2.69 13.10
N VAL A 37 17.32 -3.54 12.08
CA VAL A 37 16.95 -3.26 10.68
C VAL A 37 15.53 -3.73 10.44
N VAL A 38 14.68 -2.83 9.98
CA VAL A 38 13.26 -3.13 9.68
C VAL A 38 13.15 -4.00 8.42
N LEU A 39 12.36 -5.05 8.49
CA LEU A 39 11.95 -5.84 7.32
C LEU A 39 10.69 -5.23 6.70
N CYS A 40 10.80 -4.70 5.48
CA CYS A 40 9.66 -4.28 4.68
C CYS A 40 9.31 -5.39 3.68
N THR A 41 8.04 -5.85 3.65
CA THR A 41 7.66 -6.99 2.82
C THR A 41 6.72 -6.60 1.69
N HIS A 42 7.00 -7.08 0.48
CA HIS A 42 5.96 -7.32 -0.51
C HIS A 42 5.35 -8.69 -0.18
N GLY A 43 4.18 -8.67 0.45
CA GLY A 43 3.60 -9.83 1.12
C GLY A 43 2.77 -10.72 0.20
N GLU A 44 3.38 -11.33 -0.81
CA GLU A 44 2.72 -12.28 -1.70
C GLU A 44 3.49 -13.60 -1.79
N GLU A 45 2.77 -14.72 -1.90
CA GLU A 45 3.34 -16.02 -2.27
C GLU A 45 3.70 -16.00 -3.76
N HIS A 46 4.69 -16.79 -4.15
CA HIS A 46 5.17 -16.89 -5.51
C HIS A 46 4.85 -18.25 -6.14
N GLY A 47 4.90 -18.31 -7.46
CA GLY A 47 4.70 -19.56 -8.20
C GLY A 47 3.25 -20.04 -8.27
N LEU A 48 2.29 -19.18 -7.92
CA LEU A 48 0.86 -19.47 -8.08
C LEU A 48 0.43 -19.17 -9.52
N GLU A 49 -0.46 -19.97 -10.04
CA GLU A 49 -0.99 -19.84 -11.40
C GLU A 49 -2.51 -19.84 -11.41
N ALA A 50 -3.09 -19.22 -12.45
CA ALA A 50 -4.52 -19.21 -12.71
C ALA A 50 -5.36 -18.76 -11.50
N GLU A 51 -6.38 -19.53 -11.17
CA GLU A 51 -7.31 -19.22 -10.07
C GLU A 51 -6.65 -19.23 -8.69
N ASP A 52 -5.60 -20.04 -8.48
CA ASP A 52 -4.87 -20.08 -7.21
C ASP A 52 -4.19 -18.76 -6.89
N TYR A 53 -3.80 -17.99 -7.92
CA TYR A 53 -3.22 -16.65 -7.75
C TYR A 53 -4.24 -15.64 -7.22
N PHE A 54 -5.52 -15.79 -7.53
CA PHE A 54 -6.56 -14.83 -7.19
C PHE A 54 -7.83 -15.47 -6.58
N ASP A 55 -7.65 -16.56 -5.84
CA ASP A 55 -8.73 -17.09 -5.00
C ASP A 55 -9.06 -16.11 -3.86
N ARG A 56 -10.33 -16.06 -3.47
CA ARG A 56 -10.78 -15.15 -2.41
C ARG A 56 -10.12 -15.43 -1.05
N ASN A 57 -9.87 -16.68 -0.73
CA ASN A 57 -9.41 -17.12 0.59
C ASN A 57 -7.98 -17.68 0.58
N LYS A 58 -7.38 -17.86 -0.60
CA LYS A 58 -6.07 -18.47 -0.80
C LYS A 58 -5.23 -17.77 -1.84
N ASN A 59 -5.50 -16.48 -2.09
CA ASN A 59 -4.65 -15.73 -3.01
C ASN A 59 -3.23 -15.55 -2.46
N ALA A 60 -2.34 -15.03 -3.29
CA ALA A 60 -0.92 -14.91 -2.97
C ALA A 60 -0.67 -14.18 -1.65
N GLU A 61 -1.41 -13.10 -1.37
CA GLU A 61 -1.26 -12.32 -0.15
C GLU A 61 -1.85 -13.06 1.07
N GLU A 62 -3.01 -13.73 0.92
CA GLU A 62 -3.60 -14.56 1.97
C GLU A 62 -2.63 -15.65 2.45
N ILE A 63 -2.03 -16.39 1.51
CA ILE A 63 -1.07 -17.45 1.84
C ILE A 63 0.14 -16.87 2.58
N PHE A 64 0.66 -15.72 2.12
CA PHE A 64 1.82 -15.10 2.75
C PHE A 64 1.53 -14.71 4.21
N TYR A 65 0.42 -14.05 4.49
CA TYR A 65 0.07 -13.61 5.84
C TYR A 65 -0.48 -14.72 6.73
N GLN A 66 -1.01 -15.81 6.18
CA GLN A 66 -1.46 -16.97 6.96
C GLN A 66 -0.33 -17.95 7.28
N GLU A 67 0.61 -18.16 6.35
CA GLU A 67 1.56 -19.26 6.46
C GLU A 67 3.03 -18.84 6.52
N ARG A 68 3.43 -17.75 5.83
CA ARG A 68 4.85 -17.38 5.70
C ARG A 68 5.31 -16.43 6.79
N LEU A 69 4.65 -15.29 6.89
CA LEU A 69 5.04 -14.24 7.83
C LEU A 69 4.90 -14.65 9.31
N PRO A 70 3.87 -15.41 9.72
CA PRO A 70 3.78 -15.90 11.11
C PRO A 70 5.00 -16.69 11.57
N ARG A 71 5.63 -17.47 10.68
CA ARG A 71 6.86 -18.22 11.00
C ARG A 71 8.04 -17.30 11.33
N ALA A 72 8.16 -16.19 10.61
CA ALA A 72 9.20 -15.20 10.91
C ALA A 72 8.93 -14.48 12.24
N ILE A 73 7.68 -14.12 12.50
CA ILE A 73 7.26 -13.49 13.77
C ILE A 73 7.53 -14.43 14.95
N GLU A 74 7.20 -15.72 14.82
CA GLU A 74 7.45 -16.72 15.87
C GLU A 74 8.95 -16.94 16.10
N ALA A 75 9.73 -17.04 15.03
CA ALA A 75 11.17 -17.27 15.13
C ALA A 75 11.95 -16.06 15.64
N MET A 76 11.50 -14.84 15.32
CA MET A 76 12.17 -13.56 15.64
C MET A 76 11.15 -12.54 16.16
N PRO A 77 10.67 -12.67 17.41
CA PRO A 77 9.60 -11.83 17.96
C PRO A 77 9.99 -10.35 18.09
N ASP A 78 11.29 -10.03 18.12
CA ASP A 78 11.80 -8.67 18.21
C ASP A 78 12.04 -8.03 16.83
N LEU A 79 11.92 -8.78 15.73
CA LEU A 79 12.07 -8.25 14.38
C LEU A 79 10.95 -7.25 14.08
N LYS A 80 11.33 -6.02 13.73
CA LYS A 80 10.38 -5.02 13.26
C LYS A 80 10.01 -5.26 11.79
N ILE A 81 8.72 -5.36 11.51
CA ILE A 81 8.20 -5.70 10.17
C ILE A 81 7.21 -4.65 9.72
N VAL A 82 7.30 -4.23 8.45
CA VAL A 82 6.28 -3.44 7.76
C VAL A 82 5.67 -4.28 6.65
N ALA A 83 4.38 -4.58 6.76
CA ALA A 83 3.56 -5.10 5.67
C ALA A 83 3.26 -3.94 4.71
N GLU A 84 4.01 -3.83 3.61
CA GLU A 84 3.82 -2.72 2.68
C GLU A 84 2.65 -2.97 1.72
N HIS A 85 1.97 -1.88 1.32
CA HIS A 85 0.83 -1.86 0.37
C HIS A 85 -0.18 -2.98 0.62
N LEU A 86 -0.54 -3.15 1.89
CA LEU A 86 -1.43 -4.22 2.38
C LEU A 86 -2.80 -4.16 1.69
N THR A 87 -3.33 -5.32 1.29
CA THR A 87 -4.60 -5.38 0.54
C THR A 87 -5.65 -6.32 1.11
N THR A 88 -5.31 -7.22 2.06
CA THR A 88 -6.24 -8.22 2.59
C THR A 88 -6.64 -7.96 4.04
N LYS A 89 -7.85 -8.40 4.39
CA LYS A 89 -8.32 -8.42 5.78
C LYS A 89 -7.41 -9.29 6.67
N THR A 90 -6.96 -10.43 6.17
CA THR A 90 -6.05 -11.32 6.89
C THR A 90 -4.76 -10.62 7.28
N GLY A 91 -4.16 -9.86 6.37
CA GLY A 91 -2.98 -9.06 6.69
C GLY A 91 -3.28 -7.97 7.73
N VAL A 92 -4.42 -7.30 7.64
CA VAL A 92 -4.85 -6.32 8.67
C VAL A 92 -4.96 -6.98 10.05
N ASP A 93 -5.60 -8.14 10.13
CA ASP A 93 -5.78 -8.87 11.38
C ASP A 93 -4.43 -9.32 11.97
N LEU A 94 -3.51 -9.80 11.11
CA LEU A 94 -2.15 -10.17 11.55
C LEU A 94 -1.38 -8.97 12.11
N VAL A 95 -1.41 -7.81 11.43
CA VAL A 95 -0.73 -6.58 11.92
C VAL A 95 -1.25 -6.19 13.30
N LYS A 96 -2.58 -6.19 13.50
CA LYS A 96 -3.20 -5.89 14.79
C LYS A 96 -2.77 -6.89 15.89
N GLN A 97 -2.69 -8.18 15.56
CA GLN A 97 -2.31 -9.25 16.50
C GLN A 97 -0.82 -9.21 16.86
N ALA A 98 0.05 -8.91 15.92
CA ALA A 98 1.51 -8.87 16.13
C ALA A 98 1.97 -7.69 17.01
N GLY A 99 1.11 -6.71 17.27
CA GLY A 99 1.40 -5.61 18.19
C GLY A 99 2.43 -4.61 17.66
N ALA A 100 3.18 -3.98 18.56
CA ALA A 100 4.01 -2.81 18.25
C ALA A 100 5.18 -3.08 17.29
N ASN A 101 5.61 -4.33 17.15
CA ASN A 101 6.71 -4.69 16.24
C ASN A 101 6.27 -4.85 14.78
N MET A 102 4.99 -4.74 14.50
CA MET A 102 4.48 -4.79 13.13
C MET A 102 3.69 -3.52 12.79
N GLY A 103 4.03 -2.93 11.65
CA GLY A 103 3.29 -1.84 11.03
C GLY A 103 2.88 -2.20 9.61
N ALA A 104 2.03 -1.38 8.99
CA ALA A 104 1.64 -1.58 7.59
C ALA A 104 1.46 -0.27 6.86
N THR A 105 1.80 -0.27 5.57
CA THR A 105 1.42 0.81 4.65
C THR A 105 0.17 0.42 3.86
N ILE A 106 -0.69 1.40 3.62
CA ILE A 106 -1.87 1.25 2.76
C ILE A 106 -1.84 2.32 1.69
N THR A 107 -2.07 1.93 0.45
CA THR A 107 -2.04 2.84 -0.70
C THR A 107 -3.40 3.52 -0.93
N PRO A 108 -3.46 4.65 -1.63
CA PRO A 108 -4.74 5.30 -1.95
C PRO A 108 -5.66 4.39 -2.78
N GLN A 109 -5.10 3.68 -3.77
CA GLN A 109 -5.89 2.81 -4.63
C GLN A 109 -6.55 1.64 -3.89
N HIS A 110 -5.88 1.05 -2.89
CA HIS A 110 -6.44 -0.04 -2.10
C HIS A 110 -7.52 0.43 -1.11
N LEU A 111 -7.52 1.70 -0.70
CA LEU A 111 -8.62 2.29 0.06
C LEU A 111 -9.82 2.70 -0.81
N LEU A 112 -9.59 3.09 -2.06
CA LEU A 112 -10.64 3.63 -2.93
C LEU A 112 -11.33 2.56 -3.79
N TYR A 113 -10.59 1.57 -4.26
CA TYR A 113 -11.07 0.67 -5.31
C TYR A 113 -10.99 -0.80 -4.90
N THR A 114 -11.81 -1.62 -5.56
CA THR A 114 -11.80 -3.09 -5.46
C THR A 114 -11.50 -3.69 -6.83
N VAL A 115 -11.25 -4.99 -6.88
CA VAL A 115 -11.09 -5.74 -8.13
C VAL A 115 -12.28 -5.57 -9.09
N GLY A 116 -13.49 -5.40 -8.55
CA GLY A 116 -14.66 -5.11 -9.35
C GLY A 116 -14.55 -3.84 -10.18
N HIS A 117 -13.89 -2.80 -9.65
CA HIS A 117 -13.62 -1.55 -10.38
C HIS A 117 -12.62 -1.79 -11.53
N LEU A 118 -11.58 -2.57 -11.29
CA LEU A 118 -10.59 -2.92 -12.32
C LEU A 118 -11.24 -3.69 -13.46
N LEU A 119 -12.06 -4.69 -13.16
CA LEU A 119 -12.68 -5.57 -14.15
C LEU A 119 -13.82 -4.87 -14.93
N LYS A 120 -14.55 -3.96 -14.29
CA LYS A 120 -15.63 -3.21 -14.94
C LYS A 120 -15.08 -2.25 -15.99
N GLY A 121 -15.26 -2.57 -17.26
CA GLY A 121 -14.77 -1.76 -18.36
C GLY A 121 -13.25 -1.83 -18.57
N CYS A 122 -12.58 -2.85 -18.01
CA CYS A 122 -11.14 -3.06 -18.13
C CYS A 122 -10.32 -1.81 -17.76
N GLN A 123 -10.50 -1.34 -16.52
CA GLN A 123 -9.82 -0.13 -16.02
C GLN A 123 -8.34 -0.43 -15.70
N TYR A 124 -7.54 -0.64 -16.76
CA TYR A 124 -6.14 -1.09 -16.66
C TYR A 124 -5.21 -0.16 -15.86
N HIS A 125 -5.58 1.11 -15.66
CA HIS A 125 -4.84 2.01 -14.77
C HIS A 125 -4.90 1.58 -13.29
N LEU A 126 -5.89 0.73 -12.92
CA LEU A 126 -5.99 0.12 -11.59
C LEU A 126 -5.15 -1.16 -11.43
N TYR A 127 -4.52 -1.65 -12.49
CA TYR A 127 -3.67 -2.83 -12.39
C TYR A 127 -2.37 -2.50 -11.65
N CYS A 128 -2.21 -3.09 -10.47
CA CYS A 128 -1.04 -2.98 -9.59
C CYS A 128 -0.82 -4.32 -8.88
N LEU A 129 0.35 -4.52 -8.32
CA LEU A 129 0.68 -5.67 -7.48
C LEU A 129 1.08 -5.16 -6.08
N PRO A 130 0.48 -5.73 -5.01
CA PRO A 130 -0.61 -6.70 -5.00
C PRO A 130 -1.88 -6.19 -5.68
N LEU A 131 -2.65 -7.12 -6.27
CA LEU A 131 -3.92 -6.77 -6.91
C LEU A 131 -4.92 -6.21 -5.91
N LEU A 132 -5.78 -5.30 -6.38
CA LEU A 132 -6.99 -4.90 -5.65
C LEU A 132 -7.78 -6.16 -5.26
N LYS A 133 -8.30 -6.18 -4.04
CA LYS A 133 -9.06 -7.30 -3.50
C LYS A 133 -10.57 -7.00 -3.48
N PHE A 134 -11.30 -7.69 -2.65
CA PHE A 134 -12.75 -7.63 -2.55
C PHE A 134 -13.24 -6.53 -1.61
N GLU A 135 -14.54 -6.35 -1.52
CA GLU A 135 -15.13 -5.28 -0.70
C GLU A 135 -14.87 -5.47 0.81
N GLU A 136 -14.91 -6.70 1.29
CA GLU A 136 -14.60 -7.02 2.69
C GLU A 136 -13.15 -6.66 3.07
N ASP A 137 -12.21 -6.84 2.16
CA ASP A 137 -10.80 -6.47 2.34
C ASP A 137 -10.66 -4.95 2.39
N ARG A 138 -11.25 -4.26 1.40
CA ARG A 138 -11.25 -2.79 1.38
C ARG A 138 -11.89 -2.20 2.63
N ALA A 139 -12.98 -2.78 3.12
CA ALA A 139 -13.64 -2.35 4.34
C ALA A 139 -12.72 -2.51 5.56
N ALA A 140 -11.98 -3.62 5.67
CA ALA A 140 -11.02 -3.86 6.74
C ALA A 140 -9.85 -2.87 6.69
N LEU A 141 -9.32 -2.56 5.50
CA LEU A 141 -8.28 -1.54 5.31
C LEU A 141 -8.77 -0.15 5.73
N ARG A 142 -9.98 0.23 5.32
CA ARG A 142 -10.62 1.51 5.69
C ARG A 142 -10.81 1.63 7.20
N GLU A 143 -11.34 0.59 7.83
CA GLU A 143 -11.49 0.54 9.30
C GLU A 143 -10.15 0.72 10.00
N ALA A 144 -9.11 -0.01 9.59
CA ALA A 144 -7.78 0.05 10.18
C ALA A 144 -7.13 1.44 10.00
N ALA A 145 -7.19 2.01 8.79
CA ALA A 145 -6.61 3.32 8.49
C ALA A 145 -7.27 4.45 9.28
N THR A 146 -8.60 4.38 9.46
CA THR A 146 -9.41 5.45 10.05
C THR A 146 -9.71 5.29 11.55
N ALA A 147 -9.25 4.19 12.17
CA ALA A 147 -9.48 3.95 13.60
C ALA A 147 -8.92 5.09 14.47
N SER A 148 -9.66 5.47 15.51
CA SER A 148 -9.27 6.58 16.40
C SER A 148 -8.02 6.29 17.23
N ASP A 149 -7.67 5.02 17.42
CA ASP A 149 -6.51 4.52 18.15
C ASP A 149 -5.42 3.95 17.21
N ASN A 150 -5.55 4.14 15.90
CA ASN A 150 -4.56 3.65 14.93
C ASN A 150 -3.17 4.22 15.17
N THR A 151 -2.19 3.34 15.37
CA THR A 151 -0.75 3.66 15.49
C THR A 151 0.13 2.82 14.57
N GLN A 152 -0.42 1.75 13.94
CA GLN A 152 0.32 0.76 13.17
C GLN A 152 0.14 0.92 11.66
N PHE A 153 -0.99 1.50 11.22
CA PHE A 153 -1.29 1.71 9.80
C PHE A 153 -1.00 3.14 9.40
N PHE A 154 -0.28 3.32 8.30
CA PHE A 154 0.12 4.63 7.79
C PHE A 154 0.19 4.67 6.27
N ALA A 155 0.26 5.87 5.72
CA ALA A 155 0.31 6.10 4.28
C ALA A 155 1.59 5.54 3.67
N GLY A 156 1.43 4.81 2.56
CA GLY A 156 2.51 4.40 1.69
C GLY A 156 1.96 4.25 0.29
N THR A 157 2.37 5.13 -0.62
CA THR A 157 1.68 5.31 -1.90
C THR A 157 1.92 4.20 -2.90
N ASP A 158 3.08 3.56 -2.84
CA ASP A 158 3.56 2.65 -3.90
C ASP A 158 3.30 3.23 -5.30
N SER A 159 3.57 4.54 -5.45
CA SER A 159 3.27 5.26 -6.68
C SER A 159 4.24 4.84 -7.78
N ALA A 160 3.70 4.21 -8.81
CA ALA A 160 4.47 3.63 -9.92
C ALA A 160 4.04 4.24 -11.26
N PRO A 161 4.77 5.28 -11.74
CA PRO A 161 4.52 5.91 -13.02
C PRO A 161 4.99 5.04 -14.18
N HIS A 162 4.16 4.95 -15.22
CA HIS A 162 4.50 4.29 -16.48
C HIS A 162 4.13 5.19 -17.65
N THR A 163 5.09 5.53 -18.51
CA THR A 163 4.83 6.25 -19.77
C THR A 163 4.08 5.35 -20.76
N GLN A 164 4.29 4.03 -20.69
CA GLN A 164 3.56 3.02 -21.45
C GLN A 164 2.84 2.06 -20.50
N LYS A 165 1.66 2.46 -20.01
CA LYS A 165 0.86 1.65 -19.09
C LYS A 165 0.19 0.48 -19.77
N ALA A 166 -0.39 0.67 -20.96
CA ALA A 166 -0.94 -0.39 -21.79
C ALA A 166 0.08 -0.82 -22.86
N THR A 167 0.18 -2.12 -23.11
CA THR A 167 1.03 -2.74 -24.14
C THR A 167 0.20 -3.67 -25.01
N ASP A 168 0.75 -4.13 -26.13
CA ASP A 168 0.07 -5.07 -27.04
C ASP A 168 -0.25 -6.43 -26.38
N CYS A 169 0.46 -6.78 -25.31
CA CYS A 169 0.31 -8.06 -24.61
C CYS A 169 -0.09 -7.93 -23.14
N GLY A 170 -0.57 -6.76 -22.70
CA GLY A 170 -1.00 -6.57 -21.32
C GLY A 170 -0.85 -5.13 -20.83
N CYS A 171 -0.68 -4.98 -19.53
CA CYS A 171 -0.42 -3.67 -18.94
C CYS A 171 0.66 -3.76 -17.84
N ALA A 172 1.42 -2.69 -17.66
CA ALA A 172 2.40 -2.58 -16.60
C ALA A 172 1.73 -2.51 -15.23
N ALA A 173 2.24 -3.23 -14.24
CA ALA A 173 1.74 -3.17 -12.87
C ALA A 173 2.19 -1.86 -12.19
N GLY A 174 1.25 -1.14 -11.59
CA GLY A 174 1.49 0.07 -10.84
C GLY A 174 0.46 1.16 -11.07
N CYS A 175 0.06 1.85 -10.01
CA CYS A 175 -0.83 3.00 -10.04
C CYS A 175 -0.02 4.28 -9.82
N PHE A 176 -0.18 5.29 -10.66
CA PHE A 176 0.49 6.56 -10.45
C PHE A 176 -0.40 7.51 -9.63
N THR A 177 -0.05 7.68 -8.37
CA THR A 177 -0.73 8.54 -7.39
C THR A 177 0.17 9.65 -6.85
N GLY A 178 1.44 9.68 -7.24
CA GLY A 178 2.39 10.72 -6.84
C GLY A 178 1.90 12.14 -7.17
N GLY A 179 2.17 13.07 -6.28
CA GLY A 179 1.73 14.46 -6.40
C GLY A 179 0.26 14.74 -6.01
N ILE A 180 -0.58 13.70 -5.90
CA ILE A 180 -2.00 13.82 -5.54
C ILE A 180 -2.43 12.83 -4.44
N ALA A 181 -1.49 12.09 -3.87
CA ALA A 181 -1.80 11.04 -2.88
C ALA A 181 -2.50 11.59 -1.62
N PRO A 182 -2.10 12.71 -1.01
CA PRO A 182 -2.80 13.24 0.15
C PRO A 182 -4.27 13.55 -0.12
N GLN A 183 -4.60 14.05 -1.31
CA GLN A 183 -5.98 14.33 -1.73
C GLN A 183 -6.79 13.05 -1.89
N LEU A 184 -6.19 12.01 -2.48
CA LEU A 184 -6.83 10.69 -2.63
C LEU A 184 -7.05 10.01 -1.27
N TYR A 185 -6.13 10.15 -0.32
CA TYR A 185 -6.34 9.68 1.05
C TYR A 185 -7.47 10.45 1.76
N ALA A 186 -7.56 11.77 1.58
CA ALA A 186 -8.67 12.54 2.12
C ALA A 186 -10.02 12.07 1.57
N GLN A 187 -10.10 11.82 0.26
CA GLN A 187 -11.28 11.22 -0.37
C GLN A 187 -11.60 9.84 0.24
N ALA A 188 -10.60 8.98 0.40
CA ALA A 188 -10.79 7.64 0.96
C ALA A 188 -11.32 7.70 2.41
N PHE A 189 -10.87 8.65 3.22
CA PHE A 189 -11.35 8.86 4.57
C PHE A 189 -12.81 9.33 4.60
N GLU A 190 -13.19 10.29 3.75
CA GLU A 190 -14.60 10.71 3.62
C GLU A 190 -15.50 9.56 3.16
N GLU A 191 -15.07 8.79 2.16
CA GLU A 191 -15.79 7.61 1.69
C GLU A 191 -15.89 6.50 2.75
N SER A 192 -15.03 6.54 3.76
CA SER A 192 -15.07 5.66 4.94
C SER A 192 -15.95 6.22 6.06
N GLY A 193 -16.65 7.33 5.83
CA GLY A 193 -17.56 7.95 6.80
C GLY A 193 -16.87 8.90 7.80
N ILE A 194 -15.61 9.29 7.58
CA ILE A 194 -14.89 10.25 8.42
C ILE A 194 -15.23 11.67 7.98
N ASP A 195 -15.79 12.46 8.87
CA ASP A 195 -16.08 13.88 8.62
C ASP A 195 -14.80 14.72 8.80
N LEU A 196 -14.14 15.06 7.69
CA LEU A 196 -12.92 15.88 7.69
C LEU A 196 -13.18 17.37 7.97
N SER A 197 -14.43 17.81 8.12
CA SER A 197 -14.74 19.15 8.63
C SER A 197 -14.57 19.24 10.17
N GLN A 198 -14.54 18.09 10.84
CA GLN A 198 -14.42 18.00 12.31
C GLN A 198 -12.96 17.75 12.73
N PRO A 199 -12.55 18.31 13.89
CA PRO A 199 -11.19 18.15 14.41
C PRO A 199 -10.74 16.69 14.58
N ASP A 200 -11.63 15.78 15.01
CA ASP A 200 -11.31 14.36 15.16
C ASP A 200 -10.97 13.70 13.83
N GLY A 201 -11.77 13.96 12.78
CA GLY A 201 -11.50 13.43 11.45
C GLY A 201 -10.18 13.97 10.87
N GLN A 202 -9.92 15.25 11.07
CA GLN A 202 -8.65 15.87 10.63
C GLN A 202 -7.44 15.24 11.34
N GLU A 203 -7.54 15.01 12.64
CA GLU A 203 -6.46 14.41 13.43
C GLU A 203 -6.19 12.95 13.00
N ARG A 204 -7.24 12.16 12.73
CA ARG A 204 -7.08 10.78 12.20
C ARG A 204 -6.35 10.78 10.86
N LEU A 205 -6.77 11.62 9.91
CA LEU A 205 -6.09 11.74 8.61
C LEU A 205 -4.65 12.21 8.76
N LYS A 206 -4.40 13.21 9.59
CA LYS A 206 -3.06 13.73 9.86
C LYS A 206 -2.14 12.66 10.44
N ARG A 207 -2.61 11.89 11.42
CA ARG A 207 -1.84 10.78 11.99
C ARG A 207 -1.50 9.74 10.94
N PHE A 208 -2.48 9.31 10.16
CA PHE A 208 -2.27 8.33 9.10
C PHE A 208 -1.27 8.80 8.04
N LEU A 209 -1.35 10.07 7.60
CA LEU A 209 -0.49 10.62 6.57
C LEU A 209 0.94 10.89 7.02
N SER A 210 1.13 11.42 8.24
CA SER A 210 2.41 12.05 8.60
C SER A 210 2.94 11.77 10.00
N HIS A 211 2.18 11.13 10.90
CA HIS A 211 2.63 10.86 12.26
C HIS A 211 2.91 9.37 12.53
N ASN A 212 1.99 8.48 12.13
CA ASN A 212 2.11 7.06 12.48
C ASN A 212 3.37 6.43 11.90
N GLY A 213 3.69 6.68 10.61
CA GLY A 213 4.90 6.17 9.98
C GLY A 213 6.17 6.65 10.69
N PRO A 214 6.44 7.96 10.79
CA PRO A 214 7.60 8.46 11.51
C PRO A 214 7.70 7.96 12.95
N ASN A 215 6.61 7.96 13.71
CA ASN A 215 6.60 7.46 15.09
C ASN A 215 6.96 5.97 15.15
N TRP A 216 6.40 5.17 14.24
CA TRP A 216 6.68 3.73 14.17
C TRP A 216 8.14 3.44 13.83
N TYR A 217 8.72 4.19 12.87
CA TYR A 217 10.13 4.08 12.49
C TYR A 217 11.09 4.74 13.49
N GLY A 218 10.60 5.47 14.48
CA GLY A 218 11.42 6.22 15.44
C GLY A 218 12.24 7.33 14.78
N ILE A 219 11.62 8.05 13.83
CA ILE A 219 12.22 9.22 13.17
C ILE A 219 11.44 10.49 13.53
N ALA A 220 12.12 11.63 13.45
CA ALA A 220 11.51 12.92 13.76
C ALA A 220 10.38 13.25 12.78
N LEU A 221 9.32 13.88 13.29
CA LEU A 221 8.25 14.43 12.46
C LEU A 221 8.78 15.58 11.60
N SER A 222 8.26 15.72 10.39
CA SER A 222 8.55 16.87 9.53
C SER A 222 8.10 18.17 10.19
N GLN A 223 8.89 19.22 10.04
CA GLN A 223 8.52 20.58 10.43
C GLN A 223 7.78 21.33 9.29
N GLU A 224 7.83 20.80 8.08
CA GLU A 224 7.07 21.34 6.95
C GLU A 224 5.62 20.84 7.02
N SER A 225 4.71 21.69 6.59
CA SER A 225 3.28 21.41 6.57
C SER A 225 2.62 21.88 5.30
N PHE A 226 1.54 21.24 4.93
CA PHE A 226 0.63 21.67 3.88
C PHE A 226 -0.81 21.63 4.38
N THR A 227 -1.69 22.36 3.71
CA THR A 227 -3.12 22.36 4.04
C THR A 227 -3.92 21.65 2.93
N LEU A 228 -4.74 20.68 3.31
CA LEU A 228 -5.76 20.11 2.43
C LEU A 228 -7.01 21.01 2.46
N ILE A 229 -7.49 21.39 1.29
CA ILE A 229 -8.70 22.22 1.13
C ILE A 229 -9.69 21.46 0.28
N LYS A 230 -10.94 21.38 0.72
CA LYS A 230 -12.02 20.75 -0.06
C LYS A 230 -12.47 21.70 -1.19
N THR A 231 -11.65 21.75 -2.22
CA THR A 231 -11.88 22.50 -3.44
C THR A 231 -11.38 21.67 -4.60
N PRO A 232 -12.15 21.50 -5.67
CA PRO A 232 -11.75 20.69 -6.81
C PRO A 232 -10.41 21.12 -7.40
N GLN A 233 -9.55 20.14 -7.69
CA GLN A 233 -8.27 20.30 -8.35
C GLN A 233 -8.28 19.56 -9.67
N GLU A 234 -7.87 20.21 -10.75
CA GLU A 234 -7.65 19.57 -12.04
C GLU A 234 -6.48 18.58 -11.96
N VAL A 235 -6.66 17.41 -12.57
CA VAL A 235 -5.62 16.38 -12.70
C VAL A 235 -5.12 16.37 -14.13
N VAL A 236 -3.83 16.60 -14.31
CA VAL A 236 -3.20 16.67 -15.63
C VAL A 236 -2.16 15.59 -15.80
N LYS A 237 -1.91 15.18 -17.04
CA LYS A 237 -0.78 14.30 -17.37
C LYS A 237 0.54 15.02 -17.11
N LEU A 238 1.56 14.26 -16.75
CA LEU A 238 2.90 14.79 -16.53
C LEU A 238 3.82 14.38 -17.67
N ASP A 239 4.51 15.36 -18.25
CA ASP A 239 5.50 15.11 -19.29
C ASP A 239 6.79 14.56 -18.69
N VAL A 240 7.30 13.47 -19.28
CA VAL A 240 8.61 12.90 -18.96
C VAL A 240 9.51 13.16 -20.15
N PRO A 241 10.52 14.02 -20.02
CA PRO A 241 11.37 14.42 -21.15
C PRO A 241 12.00 13.21 -21.85
N GLY A 242 11.72 13.08 -23.16
CA GLY A 242 12.25 11.98 -23.99
C GLY A 242 11.51 10.65 -23.89
N GLU A 243 10.55 10.50 -22.98
CA GLU A 243 9.86 9.22 -22.73
C GLU A 243 8.33 9.29 -22.93
N GLY A 244 7.75 10.48 -23.03
CA GLY A 244 6.30 10.66 -23.21
C GLY A 244 5.58 11.21 -21.98
N GLN A 245 4.35 10.76 -21.75
CA GLN A 245 3.50 11.26 -20.67
C GLN A 245 3.12 10.16 -19.70
N VAL A 246 3.08 10.50 -18.40
CA VAL A 246 2.52 9.66 -17.35
C VAL A 246 1.12 10.14 -16.99
N THR A 247 0.18 9.21 -16.90
CA THR A 247 -1.23 9.49 -16.57
C THR A 247 -1.49 9.21 -15.09
N PRO A 248 -1.83 10.21 -14.26
CA PRO A 248 -2.26 9.98 -12.88
C PRO A 248 -3.52 9.12 -12.82
N LEU A 249 -3.65 8.32 -11.75
CA LEU A 249 -4.71 7.34 -11.60
C LEU A 249 -6.13 7.89 -11.82
N PRO A 250 -6.58 9.02 -11.24
CA PRO A 250 -7.91 9.56 -11.49
C PRO A 250 -8.16 9.85 -12.96
N LEU A 251 -7.19 10.47 -13.63
CA LEU A 251 -7.32 10.78 -15.06
C LEU A 251 -7.36 9.52 -15.91
N GLY A 252 -6.62 8.48 -15.53
CA GLY A 252 -6.66 7.15 -16.15
C GLY A 252 -8.02 6.46 -16.01
N LEU A 253 -8.83 6.87 -15.04
CA LEU A 253 -10.22 6.43 -14.82
C LEU A 253 -11.26 7.37 -15.42
N GLY A 254 -10.85 8.36 -16.21
CA GLY A 254 -11.73 9.36 -16.82
C GLY A 254 -12.14 10.50 -15.88
N GLN A 255 -11.50 10.65 -14.74
CA GLN A 255 -11.76 11.73 -13.78
C GLN A 255 -10.75 12.85 -13.96
N SER A 256 -11.18 13.96 -14.55
CA SER A 256 -10.31 15.14 -14.78
C SER A 256 -10.12 16.03 -13.55
N HIS A 257 -10.87 15.79 -12.49
CA HIS A 257 -10.77 16.53 -11.22
C HIS A 257 -10.86 15.60 -10.03
N ILE A 258 -10.23 16.00 -8.93
CA ILE A 258 -10.38 15.41 -7.59
C ILE A 258 -10.94 16.48 -6.65
N GLU A 259 -11.66 16.07 -5.61
CA GLU A 259 -12.42 16.96 -4.71
C GLU A 259 -11.55 17.82 -3.78
N TRP A 260 -10.30 17.44 -3.60
CA TRP A 260 -9.37 18.07 -2.67
C TRP A 260 -8.18 18.70 -3.39
N SER A 261 -7.69 19.82 -2.86
CA SER A 261 -6.47 20.48 -3.33
C SER A 261 -5.47 20.67 -2.19
N ILE A 262 -4.20 20.92 -2.53
CA ILE A 262 -3.14 21.25 -1.59
C ILE A 262 -2.84 22.75 -1.69
N LYS A 263 -2.73 23.39 -0.52
CA LYS A 263 -2.12 24.72 -0.37
C LYS A 263 -0.84 24.57 0.45
N LEU A 264 0.27 24.98 -0.15
CA LEU A 264 1.60 25.05 0.47
C LEU A 264 1.72 26.32 1.30
#